data_d2cbc1ca540d5407d8ca281d4a576005
#
_entry.id   d2cbc1ca540d5407d8ca281d4a576005
#
_cell.length_a   1.000
_cell.length_b   1.000
_cell.length_c   1.000
_cell.angle_alpha   90.00
_cell.angle_beta   90.00
_cell.angle_gamma   90.00
#
_symmetry.space_group_name_H-M   'P 1'
#
loop_
_entity.id
_entity.type
_entity.pdbx_description
1 polymer ?
#
loop_
_entity_poly.entity_id
_entity_poly.type
_entity_poly.pdbx_seq_one_letter_code
_entity_poly.pdbx_strand_id
1 'polypeptide(L)'
;MFFYTSKSLKVYIYRDNQKSDIKFIDKYNIDFANYHPNMDIGIEIEAMKAGKATLTIQYKTIVKKLDITVKKSTAFIKKKKGTMLMGYHYFMRDFVTVHGKEPSIKKIKSSNKKIIKVSGQKLIPKKPGKATISAVINGKKQSIRITVKSPAPTYDQLKSKKAGLIYDSYSGKCYVKIKFTNKSQRTITKVQLKTTLFFDDAWDDMKPVKKKNVKVNIKPGKSQTVKIYFGKYPVLAPNRWKYEILQFWYR
;
A
#
# COMPACT_ATOMS: atom_id res chain seq x y z
N MET A 1 -19.67 14.97 -42.37
CA MET A 1 -18.99 13.71 -42.04
C MET A 1 -20.05 12.70 -41.68
N PHE A 2 -19.96 11.48 -42.18
CA PHE A 2 -20.96 10.43 -41.90
C PHE A 2 -20.30 9.29 -41.15
N PHE A 3 -20.97 8.76 -40.15
CA PHE A 3 -20.55 7.60 -39.41
C PHE A 3 -21.55 6.48 -39.57
N TYR A 4 -21.09 5.30 -39.92
CA TYR A 4 -21.90 4.10 -39.98
C TYR A 4 -21.35 3.08 -39.00
N THR A 5 -22.19 2.51 -38.15
CA THR A 5 -21.78 1.48 -37.20
C THR A 5 -22.86 0.42 -37.03
N SER A 6 -22.48 -0.72 -36.52
CA SER A 6 -23.39 -1.81 -36.18
C SER A 6 -23.98 -1.58 -34.77
N LYS A 7 -25.08 -2.32 -34.42
CA LYS A 7 -25.68 -2.31 -33.08
C LYS A 7 -24.73 -2.66 -31.92
N SER A 8 -23.47 -3.03 -32.21
CA SER A 8 -22.45 -3.42 -31.20
C SER A 8 -21.65 -2.24 -30.65
N LEU A 9 -21.75 -1.06 -31.25
CA LEU A 9 -20.99 0.13 -30.86
C LEU A 9 -21.93 1.33 -30.71
N LYS A 10 -21.63 2.19 -29.74
CA LYS A 10 -22.11 3.55 -29.66
C LYS A 10 -20.99 4.50 -29.97
N VAL A 11 -21.29 5.58 -30.70
CA VAL A 11 -20.32 6.62 -31.03
C VAL A 11 -20.78 7.92 -30.39
N TYR A 12 -19.90 8.58 -29.70
CA TYR A 12 -20.13 9.89 -29.08
C TYR A 12 -19.21 10.91 -29.74
N ILE A 13 -19.68 12.13 -29.88
CA ILE A 13 -18.85 13.25 -30.32
C ILE A 13 -18.72 14.22 -29.14
N TYR A 14 -17.50 14.63 -28.86
CA TYR A 14 -17.20 15.65 -27.89
C TYR A 14 -17.01 16.99 -28.59
N ARG A 15 -17.65 18.01 -28.07
CA ARG A 15 -17.41 19.40 -28.40
C ARG A 15 -17.17 20.16 -27.10
N ASP A 16 -16.06 20.88 -27.00
CA ASP A 16 -15.74 21.73 -25.85
C ASP A 16 -15.93 21.01 -24.48
N ASN A 17 -15.45 19.77 -24.35
CA ASN A 17 -15.63 18.91 -23.18
C ASN A 17 -17.09 18.55 -22.82
N GLN A 18 -18.07 18.87 -23.66
CA GLN A 18 -19.45 18.42 -23.48
C GLN A 18 -19.72 17.17 -24.31
N LYS A 19 -20.16 16.10 -23.62
CA LYS A 19 -20.56 14.85 -24.24
C LYS A 19 -21.97 15.00 -24.82
N SER A 20 -22.13 14.89 -26.15
CA SER A 20 -23.42 14.83 -26.80
C SER A 20 -23.80 13.39 -27.09
N ASP A 21 -24.92 12.92 -26.50
CA ASP A 21 -25.51 11.64 -26.84
C ASP A 21 -26.05 11.69 -28.26
N ILE A 22 -25.41 10.99 -29.16
CA ILE A 22 -25.95 10.79 -30.51
C ILE A 22 -26.90 9.61 -30.42
N LYS A 23 -28.22 9.88 -30.47
CA LYS A 23 -29.22 8.83 -30.64
C LYS A 23 -28.95 8.10 -31.95
N PHE A 24 -28.84 6.77 -31.91
CA PHE A 24 -28.56 5.94 -33.06
C PHE A 24 -29.62 6.14 -34.17
N ILE A 25 -29.20 6.79 -35.23
CA ILE A 25 -29.78 6.67 -36.55
C ILE A 25 -28.74 5.89 -37.35
N ASP A 26 -29.17 5.03 -38.28
CA ASP A 26 -28.23 4.21 -39.07
C ASP A 26 -27.22 5.03 -39.90
N LYS A 27 -27.35 6.35 -39.88
CA LYS A 27 -26.55 7.30 -40.65
C LYS A 27 -26.51 8.66 -39.95
N TYR A 28 -25.32 9.16 -39.61
CA TYR A 28 -25.12 10.50 -39.02
C TYR A 28 -24.47 11.45 -40.02
N ASN A 29 -25.07 12.62 -40.18
CA ASN A 29 -24.47 13.74 -40.89
C ASN A 29 -24.05 14.80 -39.89
N ILE A 30 -22.76 15.09 -39.80
CA ILE A 30 -22.23 16.18 -39.00
C ILE A 30 -21.82 17.28 -39.95
N ASP A 31 -22.49 18.40 -39.82
CA ASP A 31 -22.16 19.60 -40.59
C ASP A 31 -20.96 20.30 -39.92
N PHE A 32 -19.81 20.28 -40.59
CA PHE A 32 -18.59 20.95 -40.13
C PHE A 32 -18.48 22.40 -40.68
N ALA A 33 -19.46 22.89 -41.40
CA ALA A 33 -19.37 24.23 -42.01
C ALA A 33 -19.27 25.37 -40.99
N ASN A 34 -19.71 25.11 -39.74
CA ASN A 34 -19.66 26.07 -38.60
C ASN A 34 -18.55 25.78 -37.59
N TYR A 35 -17.56 24.99 -37.92
CA TYR A 35 -16.45 24.68 -37.01
C TYR A 35 -15.30 25.69 -37.08
N HIS A 36 -14.93 26.25 -35.92
CA HIS A 36 -13.71 27.02 -35.79
C HIS A 36 -12.47 26.08 -35.82
N PRO A 37 -11.37 26.48 -36.48
CA PRO A 37 -10.18 25.62 -36.67
C PRO A 37 -9.43 25.23 -35.37
N ASN A 38 -9.81 25.82 -34.23
CA ASN A 38 -9.15 25.58 -32.93
C ASN A 38 -9.99 24.71 -31.97
N MET A 39 -11.00 24.00 -32.46
CA MET A 39 -11.82 23.10 -31.64
C MET A 39 -11.29 21.68 -31.68
N ASP A 40 -10.96 21.11 -30.51
CA ASP A 40 -10.68 19.69 -30.37
C ASP A 40 -11.97 18.87 -30.51
N ILE A 41 -12.05 18.07 -31.57
CA ILE A 41 -13.13 17.11 -31.78
C ILE A 41 -12.63 15.73 -31.41
N GLY A 42 -13.19 15.17 -30.35
CA GLY A 42 -12.95 13.81 -29.94
C GLY A 42 -14.06 12.87 -30.38
N ILE A 43 -13.74 11.68 -30.81
CA ILE A 43 -14.70 10.60 -31.07
C ILE A 43 -14.46 9.52 -30.02
N GLU A 44 -15.46 9.28 -29.18
CA GLU A 44 -15.45 8.15 -28.25
C GLU A 44 -16.31 7.02 -28.81
N ILE A 45 -15.77 5.80 -28.74
CA ILE A 45 -16.48 4.60 -29.20
C ILE A 45 -16.75 3.72 -27.97
N GLU A 46 -18.02 3.57 -27.60
CA GLU A 46 -18.44 2.68 -26.51
C GLU A 46 -18.80 1.30 -27.07
N ALA A 47 -18.16 0.27 -26.51
CA ALA A 47 -18.46 -1.12 -26.83
C ALA A 47 -19.72 -1.60 -26.09
N MET A 48 -20.81 -1.85 -26.80
CA MET A 48 -22.08 -2.29 -26.23
C MET A 48 -22.19 -3.82 -26.11
N LYS A 49 -21.65 -4.57 -27.05
CA LYS A 49 -21.75 -6.04 -27.13
C LYS A 49 -20.51 -6.61 -27.78
N ALA A 50 -20.07 -7.77 -27.29
CA ALA A 50 -18.96 -8.50 -27.91
C ALA A 50 -19.31 -8.91 -29.35
N GLY A 51 -18.34 -8.76 -30.24
CA GLY A 51 -18.54 -9.03 -31.66
C GLY A 51 -17.55 -8.27 -32.53
N LYS A 52 -17.70 -8.38 -33.82
CA LYS A 52 -16.97 -7.59 -34.82
C LYS A 52 -17.90 -6.46 -35.34
N ALA A 53 -17.32 -5.31 -35.56
CA ALA A 53 -18.01 -4.15 -36.12
C ALA A 53 -17.04 -3.38 -37.02
N THR A 54 -17.52 -2.79 -38.07
CA THR A 54 -16.77 -1.88 -38.91
C THR A 54 -17.30 -0.47 -38.70
N LEU A 55 -16.46 0.46 -38.24
CA LEU A 55 -16.76 1.88 -38.23
C LEU A 55 -16.33 2.47 -39.57
N THR A 56 -17.29 2.99 -40.34
CA THR A 56 -17.00 3.70 -41.58
C THR A 56 -17.14 5.20 -41.34
N ILE A 57 -16.10 5.93 -41.67
CA ILE A 57 -16.05 7.39 -41.57
C ILE A 57 -15.97 7.91 -43.00
N GLN A 58 -16.94 8.75 -43.41
CA GLN A 58 -16.98 9.36 -44.73
C GLN A 58 -16.99 10.89 -44.64
N TYR A 59 -16.08 11.52 -45.34
CA TYR A 59 -16.04 12.97 -45.51
C TYR A 59 -15.83 13.30 -46.97
N LYS A 60 -16.81 13.95 -47.58
CA LYS A 60 -16.85 14.17 -49.07
C LYS A 60 -16.65 12.84 -49.81
N THR A 61 -15.63 12.73 -50.64
CA THR A 61 -15.23 11.52 -51.38
C THR A 61 -14.34 10.58 -50.60
N ILE A 62 -13.82 10.99 -49.42
CA ILE A 62 -12.91 10.19 -48.61
C ILE A 62 -13.68 9.24 -47.71
N VAL A 63 -13.47 7.95 -47.88
CA VAL A 63 -14.07 6.90 -47.04
C VAL A 63 -12.92 6.17 -46.31
N LYS A 64 -13.01 6.10 -44.97
CA LYS A 64 -12.12 5.29 -44.13
C LYS A 64 -12.94 4.26 -43.36
N LYS A 65 -12.43 3.03 -43.31
CA LYS A 65 -13.05 1.93 -42.57
C LYS A 65 -12.08 1.49 -41.47
N LEU A 66 -12.61 1.29 -40.27
CA LEU A 66 -11.91 0.78 -39.11
C LEU A 66 -12.62 -0.47 -38.60
N ASP A 67 -11.99 -1.62 -38.73
CA ASP A 67 -12.53 -2.87 -38.19
C ASP A 67 -12.21 -3.00 -36.71
N ILE A 68 -13.26 -3.12 -35.92
CA ILE A 68 -13.21 -3.16 -34.47
C ILE A 68 -13.69 -4.52 -33.99
N THR A 69 -12.86 -5.19 -33.20
CA THR A 69 -13.24 -6.42 -32.50
C THR A 69 -13.50 -6.13 -31.03
N VAL A 70 -14.76 -6.19 -30.62
CA VAL A 70 -15.16 -6.07 -29.21
C VAL A 70 -15.04 -7.43 -28.55
N LYS A 71 -14.14 -7.55 -27.60
CA LYS A 71 -13.96 -8.80 -26.82
C LYS A 71 -14.96 -8.83 -25.67
N LYS A 72 -15.40 -10.05 -25.28
CA LYS A 72 -16.24 -10.24 -24.10
C LYS A 72 -15.50 -9.80 -22.84
N SER A 73 -16.15 -9.00 -22.00
CA SER A 73 -15.59 -8.61 -20.69
C SER A 73 -15.35 -9.82 -19.82
N THR A 74 -14.17 -9.89 -19.23
CA THR A 74 -13.79 -10.96 -18.30
C THR A 74 -13.30 -10.38 -16.97
N ALA A 75 -13.60 -11.08 -15.88
CA ALA A 75 -13.12 -10.72 -14.57
C ALA A 75 -12.79 -12.00 -13.79
N PHE A 76 -11.60 -12.07 -13.25
CA PHE A 76 -11.12 -13.24 -12.53
C PHE A 76 -10.00 -12.92 -11.54
N ILE A 77 -9.81 -13.80 -10.57
CA ILE A 77 -8.69 -13.75 -9.63
C ILE A 77 -7.48 -14.42 -10.29
N LYS A 78 -6.54 -13.62 -10.80
CA LYS A 78 -5.33 -14.12 -11.44
C LYS A 78 -4.38 -14.78 -10.44
N LYS A 79 -4.13 -14.14 -9.30
CA LYS A 79 -3.23 -14.64 -8.26
C LYS A 79 -4.02 -15.42 -7.22
N LYS A 80 -3.68 -16.69 -7.00
CA LYS A 80 -4.32 -17.55 -5.95
C LYS A 80 -3.91 -17.19 -4.52
N LYS A 81 -2.87 -16.36 -4.34
CA LYS A 81 -2.36 -15.89 -3.05
C LYS A 81 -2.22 -14.36 -3.08
N GLY A 82 -2.55 -13.72 -1.96
CA GLY A 82 -2.41 -12.28 -1.76
C GLY A 82 -1.87 -11.96 -0.36
N THR A 83 -1.47 -10.71 -0.16
CA THR A 83 -1.03 -10.19 1.14
C THR A 83 -1.81 -8.92 1.45
N MET A 84 -2.22 -8.75 2.71
CA MET A 84 -2.81 -7.54 3.25
C MET A 84 -2.01 -7.11 4.48
N LEU A 85 -1.90 -5.81 4.71
CA LEU A 85 -1.31 -5.25 5.92
C LEU A 85 -2.40 -4.79 6.88
N MET A 86 -2.21 -5.00 8.17
CA MET A 86 -3.09 -4.43 9.19
C MET A 86 -3.03 -2.90 9.16
N GLY A 87 -4.16 -2.26 9.52
CA GLY A 87 -4.27 -0.80 9.49
C GLY A 87 -4.70 -0.21 8.14
N TYR A 88 -4.76 -1.03 7.08
CA TYR A 88 -5.23 -0.63 5.76
C TYR A 88 -6.58 -1.25 5.43
N HIS A 89 -7.34 -0.58 4.57
CA HIS A 89 -8.58 -1.12 4.01
C HIS A 89 -8.33 -1.59 2.58
N TYR A 90 -8.96 -2.71 2.23
CA TYR A 90 -8.89 -3.31 0.91
C TYR A 90 -10.29 -3.57 0.41
N PHE A 91 -10.45 -3.64 -0.91
CA PHE A 91 -11.68 -4.05 -1.54
C PHE A 91 -11.48 -5.39 -2.26
N MET A 92 -12.55 -6.16 -2.41
CA MET A 92 -12.45 -7.41 -3.19
C MET A 92 -11.99 -7.13 -4.63
N ARG A 93 -12.35 -5.97 -5.17
CA ARG A 93 -11.94 -5.50 -6.50
C ARG A 93 -10.43 -5.42 -6.69
N ASP A 94 -9.66 -5.12 -5.63
CA ASP A 94 -8.19 -5.00 -5.68
C ASP A 94 -7.49 -6.34 -6.01
N PHE A 95 -8.20 -7.45 -5.86
CA PHE A 95 -7.71 -8.80 -6.14
C PHE A 95 -8.25 -9.39 -7.44
N VAL A 96 -9.05 -8.62 -8.18
CA VAL A 96 -9.71 -9.05 -9.42
C VAL A 96 -9.05 -8.38 -10.62
N THR A 97 -8.59 -9.19 -11.56
CA THR A 97 -8.17 -8.69 -12.88
C THR A 97 -9.41 -8.54 -13.75
N VAL A 98 -9.56 -7.39 -14.36
CA VAL A 98 -10.71 -7.06 -15.22
C VAL A 98 -10.22 -6.68 -16.61
N HIS A 99 -10.92 -7.18 -17.61
CA HIS A 99 -10.78 -6.79 -18.99
C HIS A 99 -12.18 -6.37 -19.51
N GLY A 100 -12.33 -5.11 -19.85
CA GLY A 100 -13.58 -4.51 -20.29
C GLY A 100 -14.44 -3.98 -19.12
N LYS A 101 -15.76 -4.19 -19.18
CA LYS A 101 -16.73 -3.64 -18.21
C LYS A 101 -16.47 -4.09 -16.77
N GLU A 102 -16.74 -3.19 -15.82
CA GLU A 102 -16.68 -3.48 -14.38
C GLU A 102 -17.48 -4.74 -14.00
N PRO A 103 -16.90 -5.63 -13.19
CA PRO A 103 -17.53 -6.89 -12.84
C PRO A 103 -18.59 -6.74 -11.75
N SER A 104 -19.61 -7.58 -11.82
CA SER A 104 -20.49 -7.81 -10.68
C SER A 104 -19.78 -8.69 -9.65
N ILE A 105 -19.45 -8.13 -8.48
CA ILE A 105 -18.82 -8.86 -7.36
C ILE A 105 -19.85 -8.98 -6.24
N LYS A 106 -20.27 -10.20 -5.91
CA LYS A 106 -21.32 -10.51 -4.92
C LYS A 106 -20.87 -11.65 -3.98
N LYS A 107 -21.61 -11.84 -2.89
CA LYS A 107 -21.47 -12.98 -1.95
C LYS A 107 -20.04 -13.15 -1.43
N ILE A 108 -19.39 -12.04 -1.05
CA ILE A 108 -18.04 -12.07 -0.51
C ILE A 108 -18.05 -12.70 0.90
N LYS A 109 -17.20 -13.68 1.12
CA LYS A 109 -17.09 -14.40 2.41
C LYS A 109 -15.64 -14.59 2.80
N SER A 110 -15.35 -14.51 4.09
CA SER A 110 -14.06 -14.85 4.69
C SER A 110 -14.17 -16.20 5.42
N SER A 111 -13.19 -17.08 5.21
CA SER A 111 -13.08 -18.33 5.97
C SER A 111 -12.75 -18.10 7.45
N ASN A 112 -12.22 -16.92 7.80
CA ASN A 112 -11.92 -16.57 9.19
C ASN A 112 -12.15 -15.07 9.43
N LYS A 113 -13.32 -14.75 10.00
CA LYS A 113 -13.72 -13.37 10.32
C LYS A 113 -12.86 -12.69 11.40
N LYS A 114 -12.15 -13.48 12.25
CA LYS A 114 -11.20 -12.96 13.24
C LYS A 114 -9.92 -12.44 12.59
N ILE A 115 -9.56 -12.95 11.42
CA ILE A 115 -8.39 -12.52 10.64
C ILE A 115 -8.78 -11.42 9.65
N ILE A 116 -9.83 -11.66 8.83
CA ILE A 116 -10.35 -10.68 7.86
C ILE A 116 -11.86 -10.58 8.02
N LYS A 117 -12.35 -9.40 8.45
CA LYS A 117 -13.78 -9.08 8.45
C LYS A 117 -14.17 -8.59 7.06
N VAL A 118 -15.28 -9.09 6.53
CA VAL A 118 -15.92 -8.59 5.31
C VAL A 118 -17.06 -7.66 5.69
N SER A 119 -17.13 -6.48 5.07
CA SER A 119 -18.20 -5.49 5.25
C SER A 119 -18.55 -4.91 3.88
N GLY A 120 -19.65 -5.39 3.29
CA GLY A 120 -19.96 -5.11 1.89
C GLY A 120 -18.83 -5.63 0.99
N GLN A 121 -18.24 -4.76 0.18
CA GLN A 121 -17.08 -5.07 -0.63
C GLN A 121 -15.73 -4.85 0.07
N LYS A 122 -15.72 -4.25 1.28
CA LYS A 122 -14.50 -3.99 2.06
C LYS A 122 -14.00 -5.25 2.76
N LEU A 123 -12.69 -5.45 2.67
CA LEU A 123 -11.94 -6.48 3.38
C LEU A 123 -11.09 -5.79 4.45
N ILE A 124 -11.39 -6.06 5.71
CA ILE A 124 -10.78 -5.38 6.85
C ILE A 124 -9.89 -6.36 7.61
N PRO A 125 -8.54 -6.23 7.52
CA PRO A 125 -7.62 -7.04 8.28
C PRO A 125 -7.76 -6.73 9.79
N LYS A 126 -8.00 -7.76 10.62
CA LYS A 126 -8.18 -7.61 12.06
C LYS A 126 -7.03 -8.19 12.87
N LYS A 127 -6.39 -9.25 12.37
CA LYS A 127 -5.33 -9.97 13.08
C LYS A 127 -4.37 -10.59 12.07
N PRO A 128 -3.06 -10.69 12.34
CA PRO A 128 -2.13 -11.44 11.52
C PRO A 128 -2.55 -12.89 11.40
N GLY A 129 -2.37 -13.46 10.21
CA GLY A 129 -2.76 -14.86 9.95
C GLY A 129 -3.15 -15.07 8.49
N LYS A 130 -3.75 -16.25 8.22
CA LYS A 130 -4.19 -16.64 6.87
C LYS A 130 -5.70 -16.83 6.83
N ALA A 131 -6.36 -16.30 5.81
CA ALA A 131 -7.76 -16.53 5.54
C ALA A 131 -7.99 -16.66 4.03
N THR A 132 -9.00 -17.44 3.63
CA THR A 132 -9.45 -17.52 2.23
C THR A 132 -10.66 -16.61 2.06
N ILE A 133 -10.59 -15.73 1.09
CA ILE A 133 -11.72 -14.90 0.66
C ILE A 133 -12.32 -15.54 -0.58
N SER A 134 -13.62 -15.75 -0.57
CA SER A 134 -14.40 -16.22 -1.72
C SER A 134 -15.43 -15.17 -2.12
N ALA A 135 -15.69 -15.06 -3.43
CA ALA A 135 -16.71 -14.20 -3.99
C ALA A 135 -17.32 -14.81 -5.26
N VAL A 136 -18.48 -14.34 -5.65
CA VAL A 136 -19.08 -14.62 -6.96
C VAL A 136 -18.79 -13.44 -7.86
N ILE A 137 -17.98 -13.65 -8.90
CA ILE A 137 -17.52 -12.65 -9.85
C ILE A 137 -18.11 -13.01 -11.21
N ASN A 138 -18.96 -12.13 -11.76
CA ASN A 138 -19.71 -12.37 -13.00
C ASN A 138 -20.37 -13.77 -13.02
N GLY A 139 -21.05 -14.14 -11.93
CA GLY A 139 -21.75 -15.42 -11.78
C GLY A 139 -20.84 -16.62 -11.40
N LYS A 140 -19.52 -16.51 -11.47
CA LYS A 140 -18.58 -17.61 -11.16
C LYS A 140 -17.97 -17.47 -9.77
N LYS A 141 -18.04 -18.53 -8.96
CA LYS A 141 -17.39 -18.57 -7.64
C LYS A 141 -15.87 -18.64 -7.79
N GLN A 142 -15.18 -17.72 -7.13
CA GLN A 142 -13.72 -17.65 -7.12
C GLN A 142 -13.20 -17.41 -5.70
N SER A 143 -11.94 -17.71 -5.46
CA SER A 143 -11.35 -17.53 -4.14
C SER A 143 -9.86 -17.19 -4.22
N ILE A 144 -9.38 -16.49 -3.17
CA ILE A 144 -7.99 -16.15 -2.97
C ILE A 144 -7.58 -16.41 -1.52
N ARG A 145 -6.42 -17.00 -1.30
CA ARG A 145 -5.81 -17.14 0.02
C ARG A 145 -5.02 -15.87 0.36
N ILE A 146 -5.40 -15.19 1.42
CA ILE A 146 -4.78 -13.94 1.86
C ILE A 146 -4.00 -14.18 3.14
N THR A 147 -2.76 -13.68 3.19
CA THR A 147 -1.94 -13.60 4.39
C THR A 147 -1.98 -12.17 4.92
N VAL A 148 -2.53 -12.00 6.12
CA VAL A 148 -2.49 -10.71 6.83
C VAL A 148 -1.19 -10.62 7.60
N LYS A 149 -0.45 -9.52 7.42
CA LYS A 149 0.79 -9.21 8.12
C LYS A 149 0.66 -7.92 8.92
N SER A 150 1.37 -7.83 10.05
CA SER A 150 1.58 -6.53 10.71
C SER A 150 2.52 -5.66 9.88
N PRO A 151 2.32 -4.35 9.80
CA PRO A 151 3.25 -3.44 9.15
C PRO A 151 4.62 -3.48 9.82
N ALA A 152 5.65 -3.03 9.13
CA ALA A 152 6.97 -2.83 9.72
C ALA A 152 6.87 -1.78 10.83
N PRO A 153 7.55 -1.97 11.97
CA PRO A 153 7.63 -0.94 13.00
C PRO A 153 8.37 0.31 12.50
N THR A 154 7.91 1.47 12.92
CA THR A 154 8.56 2.76 12.69
C THR A 154 9.34 3.21 13.92
N TYR A 155 10.27 4.16 13.77
CA TYR A 155 11.12 4.62 14.88
C TYR A 155 10.31 5.24 16.03
N ASP A 156 9.24 5.94 15.74
CA ASP A 156 8.32 6.52 16.74
C ASP A 156 7.58 5.47 17.58
N GLN A 157 7.49 4.23 17.10
CA GLN A 157 6.87 3.12 17.82
C GLN A 157 7.82 2.39 18.78
N LEU A 158 9.13 2.60 18.66
CA LEU A 158 10.11 2.14 19.65
C LEU A 158 10.48 3.30 20.59
N LYS A 159 9.68 3.50 21.64
CA LYS A 159 9.97 4.50 22.66
C LYS A 159 11.10 4.05 23.55
N SER A 160 11.95 4.99 23.94
CA SER A 160 13.06 4.73 24.85
C SER A 160 13.23 5.86 25.87
N LYS A 161 13.77 5.51 27.03
CA LYS A 161 14.16 6.49 28.04
C LYS A 161 15.38 6.04 28.82
N LYS A 162 16.18 6.99 29.30
CA LYS A 162 17.24 6.74 30.26
C LYS A 162 16.64 6.08 31.51
N ALA A 163 17.28 5.04 32.01
CA ALA A 163 16.85 4.30 33.20
C ALA A 163 17.93 4.27 34.28
N GLY A 164 19.12 4.77 34.00
CA GLY A 164 20.19 4.95 34.97
C GLY A 164 21.57 4.88 34.36
N LEU A 165 22.51 5.45 35.10
CA LEU A 165 23.96 5.31 34.94
C LEU A 165 24.45 4.59 36.21
N ILE A 166 25.24 3.54 36.06
CA ILE A 166 25.81 2.78 37.15
C ILE A 166 27.32 2.83 36.98
N TYR A 167 27.96 3.34 37.99
CA TYR A 167 29.42 3.31 38.13
C TYR A 167 29.78 2.52 39.39
N ASP A 168 30.62 1.54 39.24
CA ASP A 168 31.19 0.76 40.33
C ASP A 168 32.54 1.35 40.64
N SER A 169 32.65 2.10 41.74
CA SER A 169 33.83 2.82 42.16
C SER A 169 35.01 1.89 42.47
N TYR A 170 34.74 0.66 42.94
CA TYR A 170 35.76 -0.33 43.24
C TYR A 170 36.41 -0.92 41.99
N SER A 171 35.63 -1.31 41.02
CA SER A 171 36.11 -1.92 39.78
C SER A 171 36.29 -0.93 38.62
N GLY A 172 35.84 0.31 38.77
CA GLY A 172 35.76 1.32 37.69
C GLY A 172 34.79 1.01 36.56
N LYS A 173 33.98 -0.05 36.68
CA LYS A 173 33.08 -0.48 35.63
C LYS A 173 31.88 0.44 35.51
N CYS A 174 31.61 0.87 34.27
CA CYS A 174 30.49 1.72 33.96
C CYS A 174 29.44 1.00 33.11
N TYR A 175 28.16 1.20 33.47
CA TYR A 175 27.01 0.67 32.75
C TYR A 175 25.95 1.74 32.58
N VAL A 176 25.27 1.73 31.43
CA VAL A 176 24.08 2.53 31.20
C VAL A 176 22.84 1.64 31.16
N LYS A 177 21.75 2.11 31.73
CA LYS A 177 20.44 1.44 31.64
C LYS A 177 19.52 2.23 30.75
N ILE A 178 18.87 1.54 29.80
CA ILE A 178 17.89 2.12 28.90
C ILE A 178 16.63 1.27 28.96
N LYS A 179 15.48 1.91 29.20
CA LYS A 179 14.17 1.27 29.10
C LYS A 179 13.61 1.49 27.71
N PHE A 180 13.34 0.42 26.97
CA PHE A 180 12.62 0.42 25.70
C PHE A 180 11.17 0.01 25.90
N THR A 181 10.26 0.63 25.15
CA THR A 181 8.84 0.28 25.11
C THR A 181 8.42 0.13 23.65
N ASN A 182 7.92 -1.05 23.31
CA ASN A 182 7.48 -1.36 21.95
C ASN A 182 6.00 -1.03 21.79
N LYS A 183 5.68 0.01 21.03
CA LYS A 183 4.32 0.41 20.65
C LYS A 183 3.87 -0.19 19.32
N SER A 184 4.75 -0.92 18.62
CA SER A 184 4.43 -1.56 17.34
C SER A 184 3.68 -2.88 17.54
N GLN A 185 3.24 -3.46 16.43
CA GLN A 185 2.56 -4.77 16.40
C GLN A 185 3.51 -5.96 16.15
N ARG A 186 4.83 -5.71 16.13
CA ARG A 186 5.85 -6.74 15.90
C ARG A 186 6.84 -6.80 17.05
N THR A 187 7.43 -7.97 17.29
CA THR A 187 8.44 -8.12 18.34
C THR A 187 9.75 -7.50 17.89
N ILE A 188 10.29 -6.57 18.69
CA ILE A 188 11.65 -6.02 18.50
C ILE A 188 12.66 -7.02 19.05
N THR A 189 13.65 -7.38 18.24
CA THR A 189 14.63 -8.47 18.58
C THR A 189 16.04 -7.97 18.82
N LYS A 190 16.40 -6.80 18.28
CA LYS A 190 17.72 -6.20 18.44
C LYS A 190 17.62 -4.69 18.28
N VAL A 191 18.43 -3.94 19.02
CA VAL A 191 18.56 -2.48 18.89
C VAL A 191 20.05 -2.14 18.77
N GLN A 192 20.40 -1.31 17.80
CA GLN A 192 21.73 -0.72 17.69
C GLN A 192 21.73 0.68 18.28
N LEU A 193 22.65 0.92 19.18
CA LEU A 193 22.77 2.17 19.92
C LEU A 193 24.14 2.80 19.70
N LYS A 194 24.15 4.12 19.60
CA LYS A 194 25.35 4.94 19.84
C LYS A 194 25.16 5.59 21.19
N THR A 195 26.09 5.37 22.11
CA THR A 195 26.06 5.93 23.46
C THR A 195 27.31 6.75 23.68
N THR A 196 27.18 7.91 24.32
CA THR A 196 28.28 8.82 24.70
C THR A 196 28.22 9.03 26.20
N LEU A 197 29.36 8.91 26.88
CA LEU A 197 29.55 9.34 28.27
C LEU A 197 30.15 10.74 28.31
N PHE A 198 29.89 11.44 29.39
CA PHE A 198 30.48 12.72 29.72
C PHE A 198 30.98 12.68 31.14
N PHE A 199 32.08 13.37 31.40
CA PHE A 199 32.70 13.54 32.67
C PHE A 199 32.56 14.99 33.12
N ASP A 200 33.02 15.36 34.31
CA ASP A 200 32.98 16.74 34.81
C ASP A 200 33.78 17.71 33.93
N ASP A 201 33.46 18.99 34.03
CA ASP A 201 33.88 20.05 33.10
C ASP A 201 35.43 20.19 32.96
N ALA A 202 36.21 19.78 33.95
CA ALA A 202 37.68 19.72 33.88
C ALA A 202 38.22 18.75 32.82
N TRP A 203 37.35 17.84 32.28
CA TRP A 203 37.69 16.77 31.34
C TRP A 203 36.74 16.73 30.17
N ASP A 204 36.19 17.87 29.74
CA ASP A 204 35.15 17.96 28.72
C ASP A 204 35.58 17.39 27.35
N ASP A 205 36.88 17.25 27.10
CA ASP A 205 37.41 16.61 25.89
C ASP A 205 37.28 15.09 25.89
N MET A 206 37.07 14.46 27.05
CA MET A 206 36.83 13.02 27.15
C MET A 206 35.37 12.68 26.95
N LYS A 207 34.99 12.45 25.69
CA LYS A 207 33.63 12.04 25.29
C LYS A 207 33.62 10.63 24.64
N PRO A 208 33.94 9.56 25.40
CA PRO A 208 33.98 8.24 24.81
C PRO A 208 32.62 7.86 24.21
N VAL A 209 32.69 7.37 22.98
CA VAL A 209 31.50 6.98 22.19
C VAL A 209 31.56 5.49 21.90
N LYS A 210 30.47 4.79 22.15
CA LYS A 210 30.37 3.35 21.87
C LYS A 210 29.15 3.04 21.05
N LYS A 211 29.35 2.34 19.95
CA LYS A 211 28.25 1.72 19.19
C LYS A 211 28.08 0.27 19.67
N LYS A 212 26.86 -0.15 19.96
CA LYS A 212 26.56 -1.50 20.43
C LYS A 212 25.25 -2.05 19.91
N ASN A 213 25.29 -3.30 19.50
CA ASN A 213 24.10 -4.09 19.20
C ASN A 213 23.62 -4.77 20.49
N VAL A 214 22.41 -4.51 20.89
CA VAL A 214 21.80 -5.08 22.09
C VAL A 214 20.69 -6.04 21.66
N LYS A 215 20.81 -7.30 21.99
CA LYS A 215 19.72 -8.28 21.82
C LYS A 215 18.60 -7.97 22.81
N VAL A 216 17.39 -7.94 22.33
CA VAL A 216 16.17 -7.72 23.12
C VAL A 216 15.07 -8.67 22.65
N ASN A 217 13.99 -8.78 23.42
CA ASN A 217 12.81 -9.54 23.02
C ASN A 217 11.56 -8.79 23.50
N ILE A 218 11.30 -7.64 22.89
CA ILE A 218 10.24 -6.75 23.35
C ILE A 218 8.99 -7.02 22.51
N LYS A 219 8.05 -7.77 23.06
CA LYS A 219 6.74 -8.06 22.45
C LYS A 219 5.91 -6.78 22.29
N PRO A 220 4.91 -6.76 21.39
CA PRO A 220 3.96 -5.65 21.27
C PRO A 220 3.38 -5.18 22.61
N GLY A 221 3.40 -3.88 22.87
CA GLY A 221 2.90 -3.27 24.09
C GLY A 221 3.76 -3.48 25.35
N LYS A 222 4.87 -4.20 25.26
CA LYS A 222 5.74 -4.49 26.41
C LYS A 222 6.96 -3.59 26.46
N SER A 223 7.58 -3.56 27.66
CA SER A 223 8.83 -2.84 27.89
C SER A 223 9.91 -3.79 28.38
N GLN A 224 11.17 -3.45 28.10
CA GLN A 224 12.35 -4.13 28.61
C GLN A 224 13.42 -3.10 28.97
N THR A 225 14.02 -3.24 30.15
CA THR A 225 15.20 -2.45 30.52
C THR A 225 16.44 -3.28 30.21
N VAL A 226 17.40 -2.70 29.52
CA VAL A 226 18.70 -3.31 29.22
C VAL A 226 19.79 -2.60 29.98
N LYS A 227 20.74 -3.38 30.48
CA LYS A 227 21.99 -2.92 31.11
C LYS A 227 23.11 -3.13 30.11
N ILE A 228 23.82 -2.07 29.76
CA ILE A 228 24.85 -2.08 28.72
C ILE A 228 26.18 -1.72 29.37
N TYR A 229 27.11 -2.64 29.33
CA TYR A 229 28.48 -2.38 29.77
C TYR A 229 29.13 -1.39 28.79
N PHE A 230 29.59 -0.26 29.34
CA PHE A 230 30.19 0.78 28.54
C PHE A 230 31.72 0.67 28.51
N GLY A 231 32.34 0.45 29.67
CA GLY A 231 33.79 0.38 29.80
C GLY A 231 34.24 0.38 31.26
N LYS A 232 35.56 0.48 31.45
CA LYS A 232 36.20 0.63 32.74
C LYS A 232 36.89 1.99 32.81
N TYR A 233 36.60 2.76 33.86
CA TYR A 233 37.05 4.13 34.07
C TYR A 233 37.51 4.24 35.54
N PRO A 234 38.74 3.78 35.89
CA PRO A 234 39.15 3.62 37.29
C PRO A 234 39.40 4.95 38.01
N VAL A 235 39.68 6.03 37.28
CA VAL A 235 40.07 7.32 37.85
C VAL A 235 38.92 8.33 37.90
N LEU A 236 37.99 8.25 36.95
CA LEU A 236 36.90 9.23 36.78
C LEU A 236 35.55 8.57 36.60
N ALA A 237 34.60 8.99 37.44
CA ALA A 237 33.20 8.58 37.30
C ALA A 237 32.49 9.44 36.25
N PRO A 238 31.83 8.85 35.25
CA PRO A 238 31.00 9.62 34.34
C PRO A 238 29.78 10.14 35.10
N ASN A 239 29.41 11.40 34.88
CA ASN A 239 28.28 12.04 35.55
C ASN A 239 27.06 12.19 34.61
N ARG A 240 27.28 12.25 33.32
CA ARG A 240 26.23 12.41 32.29
C ARG A 240 26.41 11.40 31.16
N TRP A 241 25.34 11.14 30.43
CA TRP A 241 25.38 10.32 29.24
C TRP A 241 24.24 10.62 28.31
N LYS A 242 24.43 10.33 27.03
CA LYS A 242 23.37 10.37 25.99
C LYS A 242 23.41 9.11 25.15
N TYR A 243 22.32 8.84 24.46
CA TYR A 243 22.25 7.75 23.49
C TYR A 243 21.38 8.14 22.30
N GLU A 244 21.61 7.44 21.21
CA GLU A 244 20.87 7.52 19.97
C GLU A 244 20.56 6.09 19.50
N ILE A 245 19.33 5.84 19.04
CA ILE A 245 18.95 4.60 18.38
C ILE A 245 19.30 4.74 16.91
N LEU A 246 20.29 3.98 16.44
CA LEU A 246 20.73 4.02 15.05
C LEU A 246 19.85 3.12 14.17
N GLN A 247 19.50 1.94 14.70
CA GLN A 247 18.72 0.93 13.97
C GLN A 247 18.07 -0.06 14.95
N PHE A 248 16.99 -0.71 14.53
CA PHE A 248 16.44 -1.86 15.25
C PHE A 248 15.90 -2.92 14.29
N TRP A 249 15.81 -4.16 14.77
CA TRP A 249 15.33 -5.33 14.03
C TRP A 249 14.11 -5.92 14.71
N TYR A 250 13.26 -6.55 13.92
CA TYR A 250 11.98 -7.09 14.36
C TYR A 250 11.64 -8.41 13.63
N ARG A 251 10.70 -9.18 14.18
CA ARG A 251 10.11 -10.38 13.58
C ARG A 251 8.58 -10.38 13.65
#